data_0b34127c3d30ea418d2d94c9ad940977
#
_entry.id   0b34127c3d30ea418d2d94c9ad940977
#
_cell.length_a   1.000
_cell.length_b   1.000
_cell.length_c   1.000
_cell.angle_alpha   90.00
_cell.angle_beta   90.00
_cell.angle_gamma   90.00
#
_symmetry.space_group_name_H-M   'P 1'
#
loop_
_entity.id
_entity.type
_entity.pdbx_description
1 polymer ?
#
loop_
_entity_poly.entity_id
_entity_poly.type
_entity_poly.pdbx_seq_one_letter_code
_entity_poly.pdbx_strand_id
1 'polypeptide(L)'
;NLLHRIVGRKLDFTEEPVLSGNVTAPENLFRFQSSVIRELAREESCIIVGRAAGYVLDQEEEMERLIRIFVCADKVRRVQRVMEVDAIDEERAKRRIKKMEKSRREYYKYFTGSEWHNMKNYDLTINTTNLDLDQTAELVKDYIRLKGFDK
;
A
#
# COMPACT_ATOMS: atom_id res chain seq x y z
N ASN A 1 10.79 -3.77 8.20
CA ASN A 1 11.01 -2.40 7.73
C ASN A 1 11.41 -2.47 6.25
N LEU A 2 10.43 -2.38 5.33
CA LEU A 2 10.61 -2.58 3.89
C LEU A 2 11.68 -1.64 3.30
N LEU A 3 11.75 -0.40 3.79
CA LEU A 3 12.79 0.57 3.41
C LEU A 3 14.21 0.12 3.81
N HIS A 4 14.36 -0.65 4.87
CA HIS A 4 15.66 -1.17 5.32
C HIS A 4 16.17 -2.32 4.42
N ARG A 5 15.27 -3.07 3.76
CA ARG A 5 15.66 -4.12 2.79
C ARG A 5 16.05 -3.53 1.44
N ILE A 6 15.41 -2.41 1.05
CA ILE A 6 15.71 -1.71 -0.22
C ILE A 6 17.09 -1.05 -0.19
N VAL A 7 17.55 -0.53 0.96
CA VAL A 7 18.83 0.20 1.09
C VAL A 7 20.05 -0.74 1.09
N GLY A 8 19.87 -2.03 1.33
CA GLY A 8 20.98 -3.01 1.41
C GLY A 8 21.28 -3.77 0.10
N ARG A 9 20.45 -3.67 -0.93
CA ARG A 9 20.69 -4.31 -2.24
C ARG A 9 21.20 -3.26 -3.24
N LYS A 10 22.29 -3.59 -3.97
CA LYS A 10 22.62 -2.95 -5.23
C LYS A 10 21.50 -3.29 -6.21
N LEU A 11 20.60 -2.35 -6.44
CA LEU A 11 19.61 -2.44 -7.50
C LEU A 11 20.36 -2.15 -8.81
N ASP A 12 20.49 -3.15 -9.68
CA ASP A 12 21.03 -2.97 -11.02
C ASP A 12 19.90 -2.41 -11.90
N PHE A 13 19.83 -1.10 -11.97
CA PHE A 13 18.87 -0.41 -12.83
C PHE A 13 19.33 -0.53 -14.29
N THR A 14 18.88 -1.56 -14.97
CA THR A 14 19.15 -1.75 -16.40
C THR A 14 18.28 -0.86 -17.29
N GLU A 15 17.22 -0.27 -16.76
CA GLU A 15 16.50 0.83 -17.40
C GLU A 15 16.92 2.13 -16.71
N GLU A 16 17.75 2.93 -17.36
CA GLU A 16 18.07 4.27 -16.90
C GLU A 16 16.77 5.05 -16.72
N PRO A 17 16.41 5.45 -15.47
CA PRO A 17 15.37 6.44 -15.32
C PRO A 17 15.88 7.68 -16.06
N VAL A 18 15.11 8.19 -17.01
CA VAL A 18 15.43 9.45 -17.68
C VAL A 18 15.39 10.56 -16.62
N LEU A 19 16.51 10.71 -15.92
CA LEU A 19 16.74 11.74 -14.90
C LEU A 19 17.07 13.07 -15.57
N SER A 20 16.33 13.44 -16.62
CA SER A 20 16.34 14.80 -17.12
C SER A 20 15.28 15.59 -16.34
N GLY A 21 15.67 16.11 -15.18
CA GLY A 21 14.75 16.92 -14.37
C GLY A 21 15.00 16.76 -12.87
N ASN A 22 14.39 17.61 -12.09
CA ASN A 22 14.49 17.62 -10.62
C ASN A 22 14.08 16.24 -10.03
N VAL A 23 15.03 15.48 -9.49
CA VAL A 23 14.83 14.13 -8.90
C VAL A 23 13.78 14.15 -7.79
N THR A 24 13.51 15.32 -7.20
CA THR A 24 12.51 15.50 -6.14
C THR A 24 11.10 15.79 -6.67
N ALA A 25 10.90 15.91 -7.97
CA ALA A 25 9.56 16.08 -8.53
C ALA A 25 8.70 14.85 -8.19
N PRO A 26 7.43 15.05 -7.75
CA PRO A 26 6.55 13.96 -7.35
C PRO A 26 6.42 12.84 -8.39
N GLU A 27 6.42 13.20 -9.67
CA GLU A 27 6.31 12.27 -10.80
C GLU A 27 7.56 11.38 -10.92
N ASN A 28 8.76 11.96 -10.76
CA ASN A 28 10.01 11.20 -10.82
C ASN A 28 10.13 10.26 -9.63
N LEU A 29 9.74 10.71 -8.44
CA LEU A 29 9.68 9.86 -7.26
C LEU A 29 8.68 8.71 -7.43
N PHE A 30 7.52 8.97 -8.02
CA PHE A 30 6.52 7.93 -8.30
C PHE A 30 7.05 6.90 -9.31
N ARG A 31 7.70 7.34 -10.40
CA ARG A 31 8.31 6.44 -11.39
C ARG A 31 9.37 5.54 -10.76
N PHE A 32 10.26 6.13 -9.96
CA PHE A 32 11.27 5.37 -9.23
C PHE A 32 10.65 4.36 -8.26
N GLN A 33 9.67 4.77 -7.45
CA GLN A 33 8.95 3.86 -6.56
C GLN A 33 8.24 2.74 -7.32
N SER A 34 7.67 3.05 -8.48
CA SER A 34 6.98 2.08 -9.32
C SER A 34 7.94 1.03 -9.90
N SER A 35 9.14 1.43 -10.34
CA SER A 35 10.14 0.47 -10.81
C SER A 35 10.59 -0.49 -9.71
N VAL A 36 10.85 0.04 -8.51
CA VAL A 36 11.20 -0.78 -7.33
C VAL A 36 10.07 -1.74 -6.95
N ILE A 37 8.81 -1.29 -6.99
CA ILE A 37 7.65 -2.13 -6.70
C ILE A 37 7.55 -3.30 -7.69
N ARG A 38 7.73 -3.04 -8.99
CA ARG A 38 7.70 -4.08 -10.03
C ARG A 38 8.82 -5.09 -9.86
N GLU A 39 10.03 -4.61 -9.63
CA GLU A 39 11.20 -5.45 -9.43
C GLU A 39 11.00 -6.40 -8.23
N LEU A 40 10.61 -5.88 -7.08
CA LEU A 40 10.35 -6.70 -5.89
C LEU A 40 9.25 -7.74 -6.13
N ALA A 41 8.18 -7.37 -6.83
CA ALA A 41 7.07 -8.28 -7.08
C ALA A 41 7.42 -9.39 -8.09
N ARG A 42 8.38 -9.16 -9.00
CA ARG A 42 8.89 -10.18 -9.92
C ARG A 42 9.88 -11.13 -9.25
N GLU A 43 10.71 -10.63 -8.35
CA GLU A 43 11.77 -11.41 -7.71
C GLU A 43 11.26 -12.33 -6.60
N GLU A 44 10.28 -11.90 -5.82
CA GLU A 44 9.85 -12.64 -4.64
C GLU A 44 8.37 -12.41 -4.27
N SER A 45 7.79 -13.36 -3.52
CA SER A 45 6.50 -13.13 -2.86
C SER A 45 6.65 -12.07 -1.78
N CYS A 46 5.91 -10.98 -1.90
CA CYS A 46 6.06 -9.83 -1.00
C CYS A 46 4.72 -9.18 -0.64
N ILE A 47 4.71 -8.46 0.48
CA ILE A 47 3.59 -7.61 0.89
C ILE A 47 4.02 -6.16 0.77
N ILE A 48 3.35 -5.41 -0.08
CA ILE A 48 3.64 -3.99 -0.32
C ILE A 48 2.52 -3.14 0.27
N VAL A 49 2.89 -2.16 1.10
CA VAL A 49 1.93 -1.30 1.79
C VAL A 49 1.95 0.12 1.23
N GLY A 50 0.85 0.54 0.64
CA GLY A 50 0.64 1.89 0.13
C GLY A 50 1.28 2.16 -1.24
N ARG A 51 1.62 3.42 -1.53
CA ARG A 51 2.28 3.89 -2.76
C ARG A 51 1.56 3.54 -4.07
N ALA A 52 0.24 3.32 -4.00
CA ALA A 52 -0.57 2.86 -5.13
C ALA A 52 -0.02 1.57 -5.77
N ALA A 53 0.65 0.71 -4.98
CA ALA A 53 1.30 -0.50 -5.48
C ALA A 53 0.34 -1.42 -6.23
N GLY A 54 -0.89 -1.58 -5.75
CA GLY A 54 -1.93 -2.36 -6.46
C GLY A 54 -2.22 -1.82 -7.86
N TYR A 55 -2.26 -0.49 -8.03
CA TYR A 55 -2.42 0.13 -9.34
C TYR A 55 -1.19 -0.09 -10.23
N VAL A 56 0.02 0.08 -9.67
CA VAL A 56 1.28 -0.11 -10.41
C VAL A 56 1.40 -1.53 -10.93
N LEU A 57 1.06 -2.53 -10.11
CA LEU A 57 1.16 -3.95 -10.47
C LEU A 57 0.01 -4.44 -11.35
N ASP A 58 -1.17 -3.82 -11.26
CA ASP A 58 -2.32 -4.14 -12.11
C ASP A 58 -2.10 -3.75 -13.60
N GLN A 59 -1.09 -2.92 -13.87
CA GLN A 59 -0.68 -2.58 -15.24
C GLN A 59 0.33 -3.57 -15.85
N GLU A 60 0.80 -4.56 -15.07
CA GLU A 60 1.75 -5.56 -15.52
C GLU A 60 1.01 -6.81 -16.01
N GLU A 61 1.07 -7.08 -17.32
CA GLU A 61 0.38 -8.23 -17.95
C GLU A 61 0.83 -9.58 -17.36
N GLU A 62 2.06 -9.68 -16.86
CA GLU A 62 2.65 -10.90 -16.31
C GLU A 62 2.32 -11.13 -14.81
N MET A 63 1.57 -10.20 -14.18
CA MET A 63 1.31 -10.26 -12.74
C MET A 63 0.03 -11.06 -12.40
N GLU A 64 0.05 -12.36 -12.67
CA GLU A 64 -1.11 -13.25 -12.47
C GLU A 64 -1.50 -13.45 -10.99
N ARG A 65 -0.54 -13.30 -10.07
CA ARG A 65 -0.72 -13.60 -8.63
C ARG A 65 -0.75 -12.32 -7.78
N LEU A 66 -1.57 -11.37 -8.16
CA LEU A 66 -1.78 -10.12 -7.44
C LEU A 66 -3.06 -10.18 -6.59
N ILE A 67 -2.97 -9.75 -5.33
CA ILE A 67 -4.12 -9.52 -4.45
C ILE A 67 -4.04 -8.09 -3.91
N ARG A 68 -5.05 -7.29 -4.23
CA ARG A 68 -5.18 -5.90 -3.76
C ARG A 68 -6.17 -5.86 -2.60
N ILE A 69 -5.69 -5.43 -1.43
CA ILE A 69 -6.49 -5.44 -0.21
C ILE A 69 -6.68 -4.01 0.31
N PHE A 70 -7.93 -3.66 0.60
CA PHE A 70 -8.26 -2.43 1.31
C PHE A 70 -8.71 -2.75 2.73
N VAL A 71 -8.04 -2.16 3.71
CA VAL A 71 -8.36 -2.35 5.13
C VAL A 71 -8.97 -1.06 5.67
N CYS A 72 -10.15 -1.16 6.26
CA CYS A 72 -10.83 -0.05 6.90
C CYS A 72 -11.29 -0.41 8.31
N ALA A 73 -11.67 0.59 9.08
CA ALA A 73 -12.31 0.43 10.39
C ALA A 73 -13.13 1.69 10.70
N ASP A 74 -14.06 1.59 11.63
CA ASP A 74 -14.86 2.69 12.10
C ASP A 74 -13.98 3.79 12.73
N LYS A 75 -14.46 5.02 12.64
CA LYS A 75 -13.72 6.18 13.10
C LYS A 75 -13.31 6.06 14.58
N VAL A 76 -14.19 5.58 15.43
CA VAL A 76 -13.93 5.41 16.88
C VAL A 76 -12.76 4.45 17.09
N ARG A 77 -12.82 3.26 16.44
CA ARG A 77 -11.76 2.25 16.55
C ARG A 77 -10.41 2.76 16.03
N ARG A 78 -10.42 3.52 14.92
CA ARG A 78 -9.19 4.12 14.36
C ARG A 78 -8.59 5.17 15.29
N VAL A 79 -9.41 6.01 15.91
CA VAL A 79 -8.95 7.01 16.89
C VAL A 79 -8.30 6.31 18.09
N GLN A 80 -8.96 5.31 18.67
CA GLN A 80 -8.41 4.52 19.78
C GLN A 80 -7.06 3.91 19.41
N ARG A 81 -6.97 3.26 18.24
CA ARG A 81 -5.73 2.63 17.77
C ARG A 81 -4.58 3.63 17.61
N VAL A 82 -4.86 4.82 17.07
CA VAL A 82 -3.84 5.86 16.91
C VAL A 82 -3.41 6.42 18.25
N MET A 83 -4.34 6.61 19.20
CA MET A 83 -4.00 7.03 20.56
C MET A 83 -3.07 6.03 21.27
N GLU A 84 -3.36 4.73 21.13
CA GLU A 84 -2.56 3.65 21.72
C GLU A 84 -1.15 3.57 21.11
N VAL A 85 -1.08 3.57 19.77
CA VAL A 85 0.19 3.35 19.05
C VAL A 85 1.12 4.55 19.12
N ASP A 86 0.56 5.75 19.03
CA ASP A 86 1.34 6.99 18.98
C ASP A 86 1.48 7.66 20.35
N ALA A 87 0.83 7.13 21.40
CA ALA A 87 0.77 7.70 22.74
C ALA A 87 0.34 9.17 22.76
N ILE A 88 -0.74 9.51 22.03
CA ILE A 88 -1.28 10.86 21.88
C ILE A 88 -2.74 10.93 22.33
N ASP A 89 -3.21 12.16 22.63
CA ASP A 89 -4.59 12.41 22.99
C ASP A 89 -5.56 12.26 21.79
N GLU A 90 -6.85 12.19 22.11
CA GLU A 90 -7.92 11.97 21.12
C GLU A 90 -7.96 13.06 20.05
N GLU A 91 -7.79 14.32 20.42
CA GLU A 91 -7.85 15.44 19.49
C GLU A 91 -6.66 15.43 18.50
N ARG A 92 -5.48 15.08 18.97
CA ARG A 92 -4.31 14.88 18.13
C ARG A 92 -4.50 13.67 17.21
N ALA A 93 -5.05 12.57 17.72
CA ALA A 93 -5.35 11.37 16.93
C ALA A 93 -6.35 11.68 15.80
N LYS A 94 -7.45 12.38 16.07
CA LYS A 94 -8.41 12.81 15.05
C LYS A 94 -7.78 13.68 13.96
N ARG A 95 -6.96 14.68 14.36
CA ARG A 95 -6.24 15.54 13.39
C ARG A 95 -5.26 14.73 12.54
N ARG A 96 -4.51 13.81 13.16
CA ARG A 96 -3.56 12.93 12.44
C ARG A 96 -4.27 12.05 11.43
N ILE A 97 -5.37 11.39 11.81
CA ILE A 97 -6.18 10.56 10.91
C ILE A 97 -6.66 11.38 9.72
N LYS A 98 -7.27 12.56 9.97
CA LYS A 98 -7.78 13.44 8.91
C LYS A 98 -6.69 13.86 7.92
N LYS A 99 -5.51 14.24 8.44
CA LYS A 99 -4.35 14.62 7.62
C LYS A 99 -3.86 13.46 6.76
N MET A 100 -3.70 12.28 7.36
CA MET A 100 -3.20 11.10 6.65
C MET A 100 -4.18 10.59 5.60
N GLU A 101 -5.49 10.59 5.87
CA GLU A 101 -6.51 10.22 4.89
C GLU A 101 -6.55 11.19 3.71
N LYS A 102 -6.48 12.49 3.99
CA LYS A 102 -6.40 13.50 2.94
C LYS A 102 -5.20 13.26 2.03
N SER A 103 -4.01 13.11 2.62
CA SER A 103 -2.77 12.87 1.88
C SER A 103 -2.82 11.59 1.03
N ARG A 104 -3.39 10.49 1.56
CA ARG A 104 -3.54 9.23 0.82
C ARG A 104 -4.50 9.36 -0.35
N ARG A 105 -5.65 10.02 -0.16
CA ARG A 105 -6.63 10.27 -1.24
C ARG A 105 -6.04 11.12 -2.34
N GLU A 106 -5.37 12.22 -1.99
CA GLU A 106 -4.75 13.13 -2.94
C GLU A 106 -3.65 12.43 -3.74
N TYR A 107 -2.76 11.70 -3.06
CA TYR A 107 -1.71 10.90 -3.69
C TYR A 107 -2.29 9.88 -4.67
N TYR A 108 -3.24 9.07 -4.22
CA TYR A 108 -3.83 8.02 -5.04
C TYR A 108 -4.55 8.60 -6.26
N LYS A 109 -5.37 9.64 -6.05
CA LYS A 109 -6.09 10.32 -7.13
C LYS A 109 -5.14 10.93 -8.16
N TYR A 110 -4.08 11.58 -7.69
CA TYR A 110 -3.10 12.23 -8.56
C TYR A 110 -2.40 11.25 -9.50
N PHE A 111 -1.93 10.11 -8.97
CA PHE A 111 -1.14 9.16 -9.75
C PHE A 111 -1.97 8.11 -10.49
N THR A 112 -3.20 7.84 -10.07
CA THR A 112 -4.03 6.76 -10.66
C THR A 112 -5.27 7.28 -11.39
N GLY A 113 -5.65 8.54 -11.17
CA GLY A 113 -6.91 9.10 -11.65
C GLY A 113 -8.16 8.56 -10.95
N SER A 114 -8.02 7.59 -10.04
CA SER A 114 -9.12 6.89 -9.36
C SER A 114 -9.26 7.31 -7.89
N GLU A 115 -10.43 7.07 -7.31
CA GLU A 115 -10.67 7.34 -5.88
C GLU A 115 -10.07 6.23 -5.03
N TRP A 116 -9.33 6.62 -3.96
CA TRP A 116 -8.61 5.69 -3.08
C TRP A 116 -9.52 4.64 -2.42
N HIS A 117 -10.75 4.98 -2.05
CA HIS A 117 -11.71 4.06 -1.44
C HIS A 117 -12.74 3.50 -2.43
N ASN A 118 -12.49 3.56 -3.71
CA ASN A 118 -13.32 2.86 -4.68
C ASN A 118 -13.06 1.35 -4.56
N MET A 119 -14.05 0.61 -4.09
CA MET A 119 -13.97 -0.84 -3.88
C MET A 119 -13.58 -1.62 -5.14
N LYS A 120 -13.85 -1.09 -6.32
CA LYS A 120 -13.46 -1.69 -7.60
C LYS A 120 -11.94 -1.77 -7.81
N ASN A 121 -11.17 -0.99 -7.06
CA ASN A 121 -9.71 -1.01 -7.12
C ASN A 121 -9.09 -2.17 -6.31
N TYR A 122 -9.91 -2.95 -5.60
CA TYR A 122 -9.45 -3.96 -4.64
C TYR A 122 -10.16 -5.29 -4.85
N ASP A 123 -9.43 -6.39 -4.62
CA ASP A 123 -9.94 -7.74 -4.70
C ASP A 123 -10.62 -8.16 -3.39
N LEU A 124 -10.18 -7.58 -2.26
CA LEU A 124 -10.71 -7.81 -0.93
C LEU A 124 -10.77 -6.50 -0.14
N THR A 125 -11.93 -6.18 0.42
CA THR A 125 -12.10 -5.07 1.38
C THR A 125 -12.46 -5.62 2.75
N ILE A 126 -11.67 -5.29 3.77
CA ILE A 126 -11.83 -5.80 5.13
C ILE A 126 -12.18 -4.67 6.09
N ASN A 127 -13.31 -4.75 6.77
CA ASN A 127 -13.61 -3.90 7.91
C ASN A 127 -13.12 -4.59 9.20
N THR A 128 -12.08 -4.01 9.81
CA THR A 128 -11.41 -4.57 11.00
C THR A 128 -11.93 -3.97 12.31
N THR A 129 -13.08 -3.31 12.32
CA THR A 129 -13.63 -2.66 13.54
C THR A 129 -13.73 -3.66 14.69
N ASN A 130 -14.23 -4.88 14.42
CA ASN A 130 -14.48 -5.94 15.40
C ASN A 130 -13.51 -7.12 15.23
N LEU A 131 -12.41 -6.95 14.54
CA LEU A 131 -11.37 -7.95 14.36
C LEU A 131 -10.08 -7.50 15.03
N ASP A 132 -9.37 -8.45 15.65
CA ASP A 132 -7.99 -8.24 16.04
C ASP A 132 -7.02 -8.48 14.87
N LEU A 133 -5.73 -8.34 15.12
CA LEU A 133 -4.71 -8.51 14.09
C LEU A 133 -4.60 -9.96 13.60
N ASP A 134 -4.73 -10.92 14.50
CA ASP A 134 -4.61 -12.35 14.18
C ASP A 134 -5.81 -12.82 13.36
N GLN A 135 -7.02 -12.43 13.75
CA GLN A 135 -8.25 -12.70 12.99
C GLN A 135 -8.19 -12.06 11.59
N THR A 136 -7.67 -10.84 11.50
CA THR A 136 -7.50 -10.16 10.20
C THR A 136 -6.47 -10.89 9.33
N ALA A 137 -5.38 -11.34 9.91
CA ALA A 137 -4.33 -12.10 9.20
C ALA A 137 -4.86 -13.47 8.71
N GLU A 138 -5.64 -14.19 9.53
CA GLU A 138 -6.25 -15.46 9.13
C GLU A 138 -7.22 -15.26 7.95
N LEU A 139 -8.06 -14.22 7.99
CA LEU A 139 -8.98 -13.91 6.88
C LEU A 139 -8.21 -13.65 5.56
N VAL A 140 -7.09 -12.94 5.62
CA VAL A 140 -6.24 -12.70 4.44
C VAL A 140 -5.62 -14.01 3.94
N LYS A 141 -5.12 -14.86 4.85
CA LYS A 141 -4.57 -16.18 4.49
C LYS A 141 -5.63 -17.09 3.85
N ASP A 142 -6.85 -17.10 4.38
CA ASP A 142 -7.94 -17.87 3.80
C ASP A 142 -8.27 -17.35 2.39
N TYR A 143 -8.28 -16.04 2.17
CA TYR A 143 -8.49 -15.49 0.83
C TYR A 143 -7.37 -15.90 -0.14
N ILE A 144 -6.10 -15.90 0.29
CA ILE A 144 -4.95 -16.37 -0.50
C ILE A 144 -5.13 -17.84 -0.88
N ARG A 145 -5.56 -18.72 0.06
CA ARG A 145 -5.85 -20.14 -0.18
C ARG A 145 -6.97 -20.31 -1.20
N LEU A 146 -8.08 -19.59 -1.04
CA LEU A 146 -9.21 -19.64 -1.97
C LEU A 146 -8.83 -19.20 -3.40
N LYS A 147 -7.87 -18.29 -3.54
CA LYS A 147 -7.31 -17.90 -4.84
C LYS A 147 -6.31 -18.94 -5.39
N GLY A 148 -5.93 -19.96 -4.62
CA GLY A 148 -4.95 -20.95 -5.01
C GLY A 148 -3.53 -20.44 -5.07
N PHE A 149 -3.20 -19.39 -4.30
CA PHE A 149 -1.90 -18.72 -4.30
C PHE A 149 -0.96 -19.20 -3.18
N ASP A 150 -1.37 -20.18 -2.41
CA ASP A 150 -0.64 -20.79 -1.31
C ASP A 150 0.26 -21.99 -1.70
N LYS A 151 0.38 -22.24 -3.01
CA LYS A 151 1.19 -23.34 -3.57
C LYS A 151 2.56 -22.88 -4.03
#